data_1c10c36f7a85af46df3bbe5acceaf940
#
_entry.id   1c10c36f7a85af46df3bbe5acceaf940
#
_cell.length_a   1.000
_cell.length_b   1.000
_cell.length_c   1.000
_cell.angle_alpha   90.00
_cell.angle_beta   90.00
_cell.angle_gamma   90.00
#
_symmetry.space_group_name_H-M   'P 1'
#
loop_
_entity.id
_entity.type
_entity.pdbx_description
1 polymer ?
#
loop_
_entity_poly.entity_id
_entity_poly.type
_entity_poly.pdbx_seq_one_letter_code
_entity_poly.pdbx_strand_id
1 'polypeptide(L)' 'MADKFRELDNKYYEMFDDYFPSFQLGPDEDKIQQCIDAWKDAYELFDLKEDVNY' A
#
# COMPACT_ATOMS: atom_id res chain seq x y z
N MET A 1 -1.80 -15.53 -15.83
CA MET A 1 -0.70 -15.47 -14.89
C MET A 1 -1.08 -14.63 -13.69
N ALA A 2 -0.69 -15.08 -12.53
CA ALA A 2 -0.98 -14.34 -11.32
C ALA A 2 -0.19 -13.03 -11.30
N ASP A 3 -0.86 -11.96 -11.01
CA ASP A 3 -0.22 -10.68 -10.85
C ASP A 3 0.05 -10.48 -9.37
N LYS A 4 1.28 -10.67 -8.98
CA LYS A 4 1.64 -10.60 -7.58
C LYS A 4 1.33 -9.25 -6.97
N PHE A 5 1.56 -8.19 -7.72
CA PHE A 5 1.22 -6.86 -7.23
C PHE A 5 -0.27 -6.78 -6.91
N ARG A 6 -1.09 -7.32 -7.80
CA ARG A 6 -2.53 -7.29 -7.61
C ARG A 6 -2.97 -8.09 -6.39
N GLU A 7 -2.35 -9.23 -6.18
CA GLU A 7 -2.65 -10.04 -5.01
C GLU A 7 -2.30 -9.29 -3.73
N LEU A 8 -1.14 -8.66 -3.72
CA LEU A 8 -0.72 -7.89 -2.56
C LEU A 8 -1.61 -6.67 -2.36
N ASP A 9 -1.99 -6.03 -3.45
CA ASP A 9 -2.86 -4.87 -3.36
C ASP A 9 -4.22 -5.25 -2.78
N ASN A 10 -4.76 -6.38 -3.19
CA ASN A 10 -6.00 -6.88 -2.63
C ASN A 10 -5.86 -7.19 -1.14
N LYS A 11 -4.75 -7.79 -0.77
CA LYS A 11 -4.48 -8.08 0.64
C LYS A 11 -4.39 -6.81 1.45
N TYR A 12 -3.69 -5.84 0.91
CA TYR A 12 -3.56 -4.54 1.56
C TYR A 12 -4.94 -3.91 1.78
N TYR A 13 -5.77 -3.94 0.76
CA TYR A 13 -7.11 -3.38 0.87
C TYR A 13 -7.92 -4.07 1.95
N GLU A 14 -7.82 -5.38 2.02
CA GLU A 14 -8.55 -6.14 3.04
C GLU A 14 -8.08 -5.80 4.45
N MET A 15 -6.78 -5.55 4.59
CA MET A 15 -6.22 -5.28 5.91
C MET A 15 -6.49 -3.84 6.37
N PHE A 16 -6.41 -2.90 5.44
CA PHE A 16 -6.43 -1.48 5.80
C PHE A 16 -7.67 -0.75 5.30
N ASP A 17 -8.52 -1.45 4.55
CA ASP A 17 -9.74 -0.87 4.00
C ASP A 17 -9.45 0.35 3.14
N ASP A 18 -8.34 0.30 2.42
CA ASP A 18 -7.91 1.38 1.56
C ASP A 18 -6.94 0.83 0.53
N TYR A 19 -6.76 1.53 -0.56
CA TYR A 19 -5.86 1.11 -1.61
C TYR A 19 -4.43 1.57 -1.33
N PHE A 20 -3.49 0.74 -1.76
CA PHE A 20 -2.09 1.12 -1.66
C PHE A 20 -1.84 2.35 -2.54
N PRO A 21 -1.16 3.37 -2.03
CA PRO A 21 -0.94 4.61 -2.79
C PRO A 21 0.14 4.45 -3.85
N SER A 22 -0.13 3.63 -4.86
CA SER A 22 0.82 3.41 -5.92
C SER A 22 1.09 4.66 -6.74
N PHE A 23 0.17 5.63 -6.68
CA PHE A 23 0.37 6.89 -7.37
C PHE A 23 1.51 7.71 -6.75
N GLN A 24 1.84 7.45 -5.50
CA GLN A 24 2.95 8.12 -4.83
C GLN A 24 4.22 7.26 -4.79
N LEU A 25 4.04 5.97 -4.51
CA LEU A 25 5.17 5.07 -4.31
C LEU A 25 5.48 4.22 -5.52
N GLY A 26 4.60 4.21 -6.49
CA GLY A 26 4.75 3.33 -7.63
C GLY A 26 4.24 1.93 -7.32
N PRO A 27 4.10 1.09 -8.33
CA PRO A 27 3.61 -0.28 -8.16
C PRO A 27 4.72 -1.18 -7.61
N ASP A 28 5.11 -0.96 -6.37
CA ASP A 28 6.22 -1.65 -5.74
C ASP A 28 5.71 -2.74 -4.82
N GLU A 29 5.89 -3.98 -5.25
CA GLU A 29 5.43 -5.14 -4.48
C GLU A 29 6.11 -5.22 -3.12
N ASP A 30 7.38 -4.88 -3.07
CA ASP A 30 8.12 -4.96 -1.82
C ASP A 30 7.55 -4.01 -0.78
N LYS A 31 7.16 -2.82 -1.21
CA LYS A 31 6.58 -1.86 -0.29
C LYS A 31 5.24 -2.33 0.25
N ILE A 32 4.42 -2.91 -0.62
CA ILE A 32 3.13 -3.45 -0.18
C ILE A 32 3.36 -4.57 0.82
N GLN A 33 4.32 -5.44 0.52
CA GLN A 33 4.62 -6.55 1.41
C GLN A 33 5.08 -6.05 2.78
N GLN A 34 5.90 -5.02 2.79
CA GLN A 34 6.34 -4.43 4.05
C GLN A 34 5.18 -3.91 4.88
N CYS A 35 4.23 -3.27 4.21
CA CYS A 35 3.05 -2.76 4.90
C CYS A 35 2.24 -3.90 5.51
N ILE A 36 2.05 -4.96 4.76
CA ILE A 36 1.30 -6.12 5.23
C ILE A 36 1.98 -6.75 6.43
N ASP A 37 3.29 -6.94 6.32
CA ASP A 37 4.06 -7.57 7.39
C ASP A 37 4.08 -6.74 8.67
N ALA A 38 4.13 -5.43 8.50
CA ALA A 38 4.21 -4.52 9.64
C ALA A 38 2.83 -4.16 10.21
N TRP A 39 1.76 -4.50 9.51
CA TRP A 39 0.41 -4.10 9.89
C TRP A 39 0.25 -2.60 9.95
N LYS A 40 0.95 -1.91 9.07
CA LYS A 40 0.87 -0.46 8.96
C LYS A 40 0.61 -0.09 7.52
N ASP A 41 -0.26 0.88 7.31
CA ASP A 41 -0.52 1.31 5.95
C ASP A 41 0.69 2.08 5.42
N ALA A 42 0.65 2.35 4.11
CA ALA A 42 1.79 3.01 3.48
C ALA A 42 2.01 4.40 4.02
N TYR A 43 0.95 5.10 4.36
CA TYR A 43 1.08 6.45 4.87
C TYR A 43 1.80 6.45 6.22
N GLU A 44 1.52 5.47 7.04
CA GLU A 44 2.17 5.38 8.34
C GLU A 44 3.57 4.82 8.24
N LEU A 45 3.75 3.74 7.47
CA LEU A 45 5.03 3.06 7.38
C LEU A 45 6.10 3.92 6.71
N PHE A 46 5.73 4.62 5.65
CA PHE A 46 6.67 5.42 4.87
C PHE A 46 6.53 6.91 5.16
N ASP A 47 5.73 7.25 6.15
CA ASP A 47 5.54 8.63 6.58
C ASP A 47 5.08 9.52 5.42
N LEU A 48 4.15 9.00 4.65
CA LEU A 48 3.56 9.77 3.57
C LEU A 48 2.51 10.71 4.11
N LYS A 49 2.36 11.84 3.46
CA LYS A 49 1.32 12.76 3.84
C LYS A 49 0.10 12.49 2.98
N GLU A 50 -1.04 12.39 3.63
CA GLU A 50 -2.26 12.39 2.87
C GLU A 50 -2.37 13.72 2.18
N ASP A 51 -2.72 13.66 0.93
CA ASP A 51 -2.81 14.88 0.17
C ASP A 51 -4.10 15.58 0.50
N VAL A 52 -4.09 16.23 1.62
CA VAL A 52 -5.20 17.08 2.00
C VAL A 52 -4.84 18.48 1.61
N ASN A 53 -5.37 18.88 0.51
CA ASN A 53 -4.97 20.13 -0.07
C ASN A 53 -6.06 21.17 0.13
N TYR A 54 -5.77 22.14 0.88
CA TYR A 54 -6.70 23.24 1.13
C TYR A 54 -6.18 24.52 0.55
#